data_65a3b7fe954de4db0957529fb9254292
#
_entry.id   65a3b7fe954de4db0957529fb9254292
#
_cell.length_a   1.000
_cell.length_b   1.000
_cell.length_c   1.000
_cell.angle_alpha   90.00
_cell.angle_beta   90.00
_cell.angle_gamma   90.00
#
_symmetry.space_group_name_H-M   'P 1'
#
loop_
_entity.id
_entity.type
_entity.pdbx_description
1 polymer ?
#
loop_
_entity_poly.entity_id
_entity_poly.type
_entity_poly.pdbx_seq_one_letter_code
_entity_poly.pdbx_strand_id
1 'polypeptide(L)'
;MSGEISKSQLMIKETTIAEIKQKANLVTIISEYVNLKARGKNHVGLCPFHSEKTGSFTVSPEKGLFHCFGCHVGGNLFSFIMKIENVDFTGACEILANKLGINIIYDRARAQKSSEKDRCVKINELALAFFKEKLASPAGDGARAYLAKRSISQRAVEIFELGFAPDAWDELYKHLLSRGVDPAHAQSAGLTIKKDAGEGYFDRFRNRLIFPIRNLNRALCGFGGRTIANQEPKYLNSPDTPAYNKSEILYGLNLAKDRLKAARTLVLVEGYMDLISTFSAGMECAAATLGTALTLQHAKLIQRYADNVILGFDSDLAGSEATRRSIEILRNLNISVKVCDFSPHKDPDEFIVKEGPATFSARIKAALPHLQYGLEAIKARHGVRDIEAKAKAAQEAAMLLARENNQILQSEYAKAAAALLEVDLNTLKAEIKKAAFYKNPKDRPALTLNRQITLKPKSKIEAAEKMILRRLLQDGTQRQEIVRQILEEIGEKPFSSDDATEIFDAINFHTTGPNTVPQTAVPENLAAADNTFIAQIFENIKGEGARTLLSELAVQDTDSDAIQEKVLQDCLNVIKSYRLKAQVDLLKLQIFEAETRGEYNLINELHKKFTDISQRMRQIQSGDQ
;
A
#
# COMPACT_ATOMS: atom_id res chain seq x y z
N MET A 1 20.77 -35.04 11.40
CA MET A 1 19.85 -35.38 10.33
C MET A 1 19.62 -34.13 9.49
N SER A 2 20.16 -34.11 8.28
CA SER A 2 19.97 -33.06 7.30
C SER A 2 18.50 -33.07 6.87
N GLY A 3 17.72 -32.11 7.33
CA GLY A 3 16.33 -31.95 6.93
C GLY A 3 16.27 -31.66 5.43
N GLU A 4 15.67 -32.57 4.67
CA GLU A 4 15.36 -32.35 3.27
C GLU A 4 14.42 -31.17 3.15
N ILE A 5 14.89 -30.11 2.47
CA ILE A 5 14.08 -28.93 2.13
C ILE A 5 13.01 -29.42 1.14
N SER A 6 11.72 -29.23 1.46
CA SER A 6 10.64 -29.62 0.56
C SER A 6 10.73 -28.84 -0.75
N LYS A 7 10.39 -29.47 -1.88
CA LYS A 7 10.45 -28.85 -3.22
C LYS A 7 9.71 -27.51 -3.31
N SER A 8 8.66 -27.31 -2.53
CA SER A 8 7.86 -26.07 -2.49
C SER A 8 8.58 -24.87 -1.83
N GLN A 9 9.75 -25.07 -1.23
CA GLN A 9 10.53 -24.03 -0.55
C GLN A 9 11.76 -23.57 -1.34
N LEU A 10 12.05 -24.22 -2.46
CA LEU A 10 13.22 -23.95 -3.28
C LEU A 10 12.90 -22.87 -4.32
N MET A 11 13.63 -21.77 -4.33
CA MET A 11 13.51 -20.76 -5.39
C MET A 11 14.31 -21.20 -6.61
N ILE A 12 13.72 -21.02 -7.79
CA ILE A 12 14.30 -21.43 -9.06
C ILE A 12 15.45 -20.49 -9.44
N LYS A 13 16.59 -21.04 -9.89
CA LYS A 13 17.72 -20.25 -10.34
C LYS A 13 17.39 -19.43 -11.58
N GLU A 14 18.01 -18.26 -11.71
CA GLU A 14 17.85 -17.38 -12.87
C GLU A 14 18.22 -18.07 -14.19
N THR A 15 19.19 -19.00 -14.18
CA THR A 15 19.55 -19.81 -15.35
C THR A 15 18.39 -20.66 -15.88
N THR A 16 17.60 -21.27 -15.00
CA THR A 16 16.41 -22.04 -15.39
C THR A 16 15.31 -21.09 -15.93
N ILE A 17 15.13 -19.94 -15.33
CA ILE A 17 14.16 -18.93 -15.80
C ILE A 17 14.55 -18.42 -17.18
N ALA A 18 15.84 -18.17 -17.42
CA ALA A 18 16.36 -17.77 -18.73
C ALA A 18 16.14 -18.85 -19.79
N GLU A 19 16.36 -20.13 -19.45
CA GLU A 19 16.12 -21.27 -20.37
C GLU A 19 14.63 -21.42 -20.70
N ILE A 20 13.72 -21.23 -19.71
CA ILE A 20 12.28 -21.21 -19.96
C ILE A 20 11.92 -20.09 -20.95
N LYS A 21 12.44 -18.87 -20.73
CA LYS A 21 12.19 -17.71 -21.60
C LYS A 21 12.66 -17.97 -23.05
N GLN A 22 13.80 -18.62 -23.20
CA GLN A 22 14.38 -18.90 -24.52
C GLN A 22 13.59 -19.97 -25.29
N LYS A 23 13.12 -21.03 -24.60
CA LYS A 23 12.43 -22.17 -25.24
C LYS A 23 10.92 -21.97 -25.34
N ALA A 24 10.32 -21.07 -24.54
CA ALA A 24 8.88 -20.90 -24.51
C ALA A 24 8.38 -20.09 -25.71
N ASN A 25 7.43 -20.64 -26.45
CA ASN A 25 6.66 -19.89 -27.43
C ASN A 25 5.34 -19.38 -26.80
N LEU A 26 5.22 -18.07 -26.69
CA LEU A 26 4.07 -17.42 -26.02
C LEU A 26 2.73 -17.83 -26.66
N VAL A 27 2.64 -17.79 -27.98
CA VAL A 27 1.40 -18.11 -28.71
C VAL A 27 1.02 -19.57 -28.53
N THR A 28 1.99 -20.49 -28.67
CA THR A 28 1.75 -21.92 -28.51
C THR A 28 1.19 -22.25 -27.14
N ILE A 29 1.82 -21.72 -26.08
CA ILE A 29 1.40 -22.01 -24.71
C ILE A 29 0.05 -21.35 -24.37
N ILE A 30 -0.18 -20.11 -24.79
CA ILE A 30 -1.47 -19.42 -24.54
C ILE A 30 -2.59 -20.09 -25.37
N SER A 31 -2.30 -20.62 -26.55
CA SER A 31 -3.30 -21.30 -27.37
C SER A 31 -3.86 -22.59 -26.77
N GLU A 32 -3.19 -23.15 -25.75
CA GLU A 32 -3.74 -24.27 -24.98
C GLU A 32 -4.92 -23.86 -24.09
N TYR A 33 -5.02 -22.57 -23.75
CA TYR A 33 -6.05 -22.00 -22.88
C TYR A 33 -7.07 -21.13 -23.62
N VAL A 34 -6.64 -20.50 -24.72
CA VAL A 34 -7.43 -19.49 -25.45
C VAL A 34 -7.37 -19.79 -26.94
N ASN A 35 -8.53 -19.83 -27.59
CA ASN A 35 -8.59 -19.96 -29.04
C ASN A 35 -8.16 -18.65 -29.70
N LEU A 36 -6.89 -18.60 -30.16
CA LEU A 36 -6.28 -17.43 -30.77
C LEU A 36 -6.40 -17.45 -32.30
N LYS A 37 -6.78 -16.31 -32.89
CA LYS A 37 -6.81 -16.09 -34.34
C LYS A 37 -5.77 -15.04 -34.73
N ALA A 38 -4.99 -15.29 -35.77
CA ALA A 38 -4.04 -14.33 -36.28
C ALA A 38 -4.75 -13.06 -36.80
N ARG A 39 -4.22 -11.88 -36.39
CA ARG A 39 -4.69 -10.56 -36.83
C ARG A 39 -3.47 -9.67 -37.02
N GLY A 40 -3.00 -9.49 -38.25
CA GLY A 40 -1.75 -8.81 -38.56
C GLY A 40 -0.55 -9.52 -37.92
N LYS A 41 0.27 -8.78 -37.17
CA LYS A 41 1.43 -9.30 -36.42
C LYS A 41 1.06 -9.93 -35.06
N ASN A 42 -0.18 -9.76 -34.62
CA ASN A 42 -0.66 -10.22 -33.33
C ASN A 42 -1.67 -11.37 -33.47
N HIS A 43 -2.01 -11.97 -32.32
CA HIS A 43 -3.07 -12.98 -32.22
C HIS A 43 -4.15 -12.47 -31.26
N VAL A 44 -5.42 -12.66 -31.60
CA VAL A 44 -6.57 -12.16 -30.83
C VAL A 44 -7.50 -13.31 -30.49
N GLY A 45 -8.03 -13.31 -29.26
CA GLY A 45 -9.00 -14.28 -28.76
C GLY A 45 -9.94 -13.69 -27.73
N LEU A 46 -10.85 -14.52 -27.19
CA LEU A 46 -11.67 -14.17 -26.05
C LEU A 46 -10.84 -14.21 -24.78
N CYS A 47 -11.00 -13.23 -23.91
CA CYS A 47 -10.22 -13.15 -22.68
C CYS A 47 -10.59 -14.27 -21.69
N PRO A 48 -9.61 -15.01 -21.13
CA PRO A 48 -9.88 -16.05 -20.14
C PRO A 48 -10.11 -15.47 -18.74
N PHE A 49 -9.88 -14.16 -18.52
CA PHE A 49 -9.93 -13.50 -17.22
C PHE A 49 -11.22 -12.73 -16.97
N HIS A 50 -12.04 -12.48 -18.01
CA HIS A 50 -13.36 -11.90 -17.88
C HIS A 50 -14.29 -12.41 -18.99
N SER A 51 -15.59 -12.34 -18.79
CA SER A 51 -16.59 -12.80 -19.77
C SER A 51 -16.83 -11.73 -20.84
N GLU A 52 -16.65 -12.10 -22.12
CA GLU A 52 -16.88 -11.21 -23.26
C GLU A 52 -17.40 -12.00 -24.48
N LYS A 53 -18.05 -11.30 -25.43
CA LYS A 53 -18.56 -11.90 -26.69
C LYS A 53 -17.66 -11.59 -27.89
N THR A 54 -16.85 -10.56 -27.82
CA THR A 54 -15.93 -10.12 -28.88
C THR A 54 -14.51 -10.15 -28.35
N GLY A 55 -13.57 -10.71 -29.09
CA GLY A 55 -12.19 -10.87 -28.65
C GLY A 55 -11.48 -9.54 -28.42
N SER A 56 -11.08 -9.31 -27.18
CA SER A 56 -10.27 -8.16 -26.76
C SER A 56 -8.88 -8.57 -26.20
N PHE A 57 -8.65 -9.88 -26.07
CA PHE A 57 -7.40 -10.42 -25.58
C PHE A 57 -6.40 -10.55 -26.75
N THR A 58 -5.33 -9.75 -26.69
CA THR A 58 -4.32 -9.66 -27.76
C THR A 58 -2.98 -10.18 -27.27
N VAL A 59 -2.34 -11.02 -28.07
CA VAL A 59 -1.01 -11.61 -27.82
C VAL A 59 -0.06 -11.16 -28.91
N SER A 60 1.05 -10.54 -28.54
CA SER A 60 2.13 -10.14 -29.45
C SER A 60 3.30 -11.11 -29.32
N PRO A 61 3.50 -12.02 -30.30
CA PRO A 61 4.61 -12.98 -30.26
C PRO A 61 5.96 -12.30 -30.36
N GLU A 62 6.08 -11.25 -31.19
CA GLU A 62 7.33 -10.51 -31.38
C GLU A 62 7.80 -9.80 -30.10
N LYS A 63 6.87 -9.30 -29.30
CA LYS A 63 7.15 -8.55 -28.06
C LYS A 63 7.12 -9.43 -26.80
N GLY A 64 6.67 -10.68 -26.91
CA GLY A 64 6.58 -11.62 -25.79
C GLY A 64 5.54 -11.23 -24.73
N LEU A 65 4.53 -10.41 -25.09
CA LEU A 65 3.54 -9.82 -24.18
C LEU A 65 2.11 -10.11 -24.63
N PHE A 66 1.18 -10.13 -23.67
CA PHE A 66 -0.25 -10.09 -23.92
C PHE A 66 -0.90 -8.89 -23.24
N HIS A 67 -2.02 -8.43 -23.79
CA HIS A 67 -2.87 -7.42 -23.16
C HIS A 67 -4.34 -7.65 -23.53
N CYS A 68 -5.24 -7.48 -22.56
CA CYS A 68 -6.69 -7.49 -22.80
C CYS A 68 -7.23 -6.06 -22.76
N PHE A 69 -7.77 -5.57 -23.88
CA PHE A 69 -8.35 -4.23 -23.97
C PHE A 69 -9.73 -4.11 -23.29
N GLY A 70 -10.32 -5.23 -22.83
CA GLY A 70 -11.58 -5.24 -22.10
C GLY A 70 -11.40 -5.06 -20.59
N CYS A 71 -10.57 -5.90 -19.97
CA CYS A 71 -10.32 -5.85 -18.51
C CYS A 71 -8.96 -5.29 -18.11
N HIS A 72 -8.16 -4.83 -19.07
CA HIS A 72 -6.84 -4.23 -18.89
C HIS A 72 -5.80 -5.14 -18.20
N VAL A 73 -6.00 -6.44 -18.19
CA VAL A 73 -5.00 -7.40 -17.72
C VAL A 73 -3.94 -7.57 -18.80
N GLY A 74 -2.67 -7.42 -18.44
CA GLY A 74 -1.53 -7.59 -19.35
C GLY A 74 -0.31 -8.17 -18.66
N GLY A 75 0.70 -8.54 -19.44
CA GLY A 75 1.95 -9.08 -18.94
C GLY A 75 2.67 -10.01 -19.91
N ASN A 76 3.64 -10.76 -19.40
CA ASN A 76 4.38 -11.78 -20.11
C ASN A 76 3.83 -13.20 -19.88
N LEU A 77 4.48 -14.22 -20.43
CA LEU A 77 4.07 -15.61 -20.29
C LEU A 77 3.94 -16.07 -18.82
N PHE A 78 4.88 -15.68 -17.96
CA PHE A 78 4.81 -16.05 -16.54
C PHE A 78 3.59 -15.40 -15.87
N SER A 79 3.32 -14.12 -16.15
CA SER A 79 2.14 -13.42 -15.64
C SER A 79 0.84 -14.08 -16.11
N PHE A 80 0.81 -14.62 -17.35
CA PHE A 80 -0.33 -15.35 -17.87
C PHE A 80 -0.56 -16.64 -17.09
N ILE A 81 0.47 -17.48 -16.94
CA ILE A 81 0.35 -18.76 -16.20
C ILE A 81 0.01 -18.54 -14.73
N MET A 82 0.63 -17.55 -14.08
CA MET A 82 0.29 -17.20 -12.68
C MET A 82 -1.21 -16.90 -12.52
N LYS A 83 -1.77 -16.16 -13.46
CA LYS A 83 -3.18 -15.74 -13.40
C LYS A 83 -4.15 -16.88 -13.78
N ILE A 84 -3.86 -17.64 -14.82
CA ILE A 84 -4.77 -18.69 -15.33
C ILE A 84 -4.79 -19.93 -14.42
N GLU A 85 -3.64 -20.33 -13.91
CA GLU A 85 -3.50 -21.50 -13.03
C GLU A 85 -3.62 -21.14 -11.53
N ASN A 86 -3.76 -19.83 -11.22
CA ASN A 86 -3.84 -19.30 -9.86
C ASN A 86 -2.68 -19.76 -8.96
N VAL A 87 -1.47 -19.69 -9.48
CA VAL A 87 -0.22 -20.06 -8.79
C VAL A 87 0.69 -18.85 -8.62
N ASP A 88 1.70 -18.97 -7.76
CA ASP A 88 2.78 -17.98 -7.63
C ASP A 88 3.81 -18.12 -8.77
N PHE A 89 4.83 -17.26 -8.78
CA PHE A 89 5.86 -17.26 -9.81
C PHE A 89 6.64 -18.57 -9.86
N THR A 90 6.90 -19.20 -8.70
CA THR A 90 7.58 -20.50 -8.63
C THR A 90 6.73 -21.59 -9.26
N GLY A 91 5.45 -21.65 -8.94
CA GLY A 91 4.51 -22.58 -9.55
C GLY A 91 4.37 -22.38 -11.07
N ALA A 92 4.35 -21.13 -11.54
CA ALA A 92 4.33 -20.84 -12.97
C ALA A 92 5.61 -21.33 -13.68
N CYS A 93 6.77 -21.14 -13.06
CA CYS A 93 8.04 -21.67 -13.59
C CYS A 93 8.04 -23.21 -13.63
N GLU A 94 7.49 -23.87 -12.60
CA GLU A 94 7.39 -25.35 -12.56
C GLU A 94 6.48 -25.89 -13.66
N ILE A 95 5.32 -25.26 -13.87
CA ILE A 95 4.39 -25.64 -14.95
C ILE A 95 5.08 -25.47 -16.32
N LEU A 96 5.72 -24.33 -16.55
CA LEU A 96 6.40 -24.05 -17.81
C LEU A 96 7.60 -24.97 -18.03
N ALA A 97 8.42 -25.21 -17.02
CA ALA A 97 9.56 -26.13 -17.11
C ALA A 97 9.11 -27.55 -17.44
N ASN A 98 8.05 -28.05 -16.80
CA ASN A 98 7.47 -29.36 -17.11
C ASN A 98 6.96 -29.44 -18.56
N LYS A 99 6.26 -28.41 -19.05
CA LYS A 99 5.76 -28.35 -20.42
C LYS A 99 6.90 -28.34 -21.45
N LEU A 100 8.03 -27.71 -21.11
CA LEU A 100 9.18 -27.53 -22.01
C LEU A 100 10.28 -28.60 -21.85
N GLY A 101 10.11 -29.56 -20.94
CA GLY A 101 11.11 -30.59 -20.65
C GLY A 101 12.41 -30.03 -20.04
N ILE A 102 12.33 -28.95 -19.28
CA ILE A 102 13.47 -28.28 -18.66
C ILE A 102 13.65 -28.79 -17.22
N ASN A 103 14.88 -29.16 -16.85
CA ASN A 103 15.22 -29.53 -15.49
C ASN A 103 15.36 -28.28 -14.61
N ILE A 104 14.61 -28.24 -13.52
CA ILE A 104 14.59 -27.09 -12.63
C ILE A 104 15.81 -27.15 -11.70
N ILE A 105 16.61 -26.09 -11.72
CA ILE A 105 17.72 -25.87 -10.79
C ILE A 105 17.27 -24.85 -9.72
N TYR A 106 17.37 -25.23 -8.44
CA TYR A 106 16.94 -24.39 -7.34
C TYR A 106 18.09 -23.61 -6.68
N ASP A 107 17.79 -22.40 -6.19
CA ASP A 107 18.73 -21.53 -5.47
C ASP A 107 18.70 -21.82 -3.97
N ARG A 108 19.77 -22.42 -3.44
CA ARG A 108 19.87 -22.79 -2.01
C ARG A 108 19.93 -21.60 -1.05
N ALA A 109 20.47 -20.45 -1.44
CA ALA A 109 20.64 -19.31 -0.56
C ALA A 109 19.31 -18.58 -0.27
N ARG A 110 18.44 -18.48 -1.27
CA ARG A 110 17.07 -17.95 -1.10
C ARG A 110 16.16 -18.93 -0.37
N ALA A 111 16.36 -20.23 -0.57
CA ALA A 111 15.69 -21.29 0.16
C ALA A 111 15.96 -21.22 1.68
N GLN A 112 17.16 -20.77 2.08
CA GLN A 112 17.54 -20.68 3.48
C GLN A 112 16.71 -19.65 4.26
N LYS A 113 16.42 -18.47 3.67
CA LYS A 113 15.54 -17.46 4.29
C LYS A 113 14.09 -17.93 4.43
N SER A 114 13.56 -18.65 3.45
CA SER A 114 12.23 -19.27 3.54
C SER A 114 12.21 -20.36 4.62
N SER A 115 13.25 -21.17 4.70
CA SER A 115 13.45 -22.21 5.71
C SER A 115 13.53 -21.66 7.14
N GLU A 116 14.14 -20.48 7.36
CA GLU A 116 14.19 -19.82 8.68
C GLU A 116 12.81 -19.33 9.11
N LYS A 117 12.05 -18.74 8.20
CA LYS A 117 10.67 -18.31 8.45
C LYS A 117 9.79 -19.52 8.86
N ASP A 118 9.85 -20.59 8.08
CA ASP A 118 9.05 -21.80 8.35
C ASP A 118 9.48 -22.49 9.64
N ARG A 119 10.77 -22.44 9.97
CA ARG A 119 11.29 -22.91 11.24
C ARG A 119 10.73 -22.10 12.41
N CYS A 120 10.74 -20.77 12.31
CA CYS A 120 10.13 -19.89 13.31
C CYS A 120 8.64 -20.22 13.52
N VAL A 121 7.88 -20.39 12.42
CA VAL A 121 6.46 -20.78 12.51
C VAL A 121 6.27 -22.10 13.23
N LYS A 122 7.07 -23.12 12.92
CA LYS A 122 6.99 -24.44 13.59
C LYS A 122 7.32 -24.34 15.09
N ILE A 123 8.33 -23.57 15.45
CA ILE A 123 8.71 -23.36 16.86
C ILE A 123 7.60 -22.59 17.60
N ASN A 124 7.00 -21.59 16.95
CA ASN A 124 5.87 -20.86 17.51
C ASN A 124 4.66 -21.79 17.77
N GLU A 125 4.35 -22.73 16.86
CA GLU A 125 3.25 -23.70 17.09
C GLU A 125 3.54 -24.60 18.31
N LEU A 126 4.79 -25.03 18.54
CA LEU A 126 5.18 -25.75 19.74
C LEU A 126 4.98 -24.91 21.01
N ALA A 127 5.40 -23.63 20.95
CA ALA A 127 5.21 -22.70 22.05
C ALA A 127 3.73 -22.42 22.33
N LEU A 128 2.90 -22.30 21.27
CA LEU A 128 1.46 -22.12 21.42
C LEU A 128 0.81 -23.31 22.14
N ALA A 129 1.17 -24.53 21.76
CA ALA A 129 0.67 -25.73 22.42
C ALA A 129 0.98 -25.69 23.93
N PHE A 130 2.21 -25.34 24.30
CA PHE A 130 2.62 -25.16 25.70
C PHE A 130 1.78 -24.05 26.38
N PHE A 131 1.63 -22.89 25.82
CA PHE A 131 0.87 -21.78 26.42
C PHE A 131 -0.62 -22.12 26.60
N LYS A 132 -1.23 -22.87 25.67
CA LYS A 132 -2.62 -23.36 25.80
C LYS A 132 -2.76 -24.36 26.91
N GLU A 133 -1.83 -25.30 27.02
CA GLU A 133 -1.77 -26.27 28.12
C GLU A 133 -1.67 -25.56 29.49
N LYS A 134 -0.78 -24.55 29.58
CA LYS A 134 -0.63 -23.78 30.83
C LYS A 134 -1.87 -22.96 31.18
N LEU A 135 -2.56 -22.40 30.19
CA LEU A 135 -3.84 -21.70 30.42
C LEU A 135 -4.90 -22.66 30.97
N ALA A 136 -4.94 -23.90 30.51
CA ALA A 136 -5.88 -24.92 30.98
C ALA A 136 -5.52 -25.56 32.35
N SER A 137 -4.25 -25.47 32.75
CA SER A 137 -3.72 -26.02 34.00
C SER A 137 -4.02 -25.12 35.23
N PRO A 138 -3.76 -25.56 36.46
CA PRO A 138 -3.86 -24.74 37.67
C PRO A 138 -2.99 -23.45 37.61
N ALA A 139 -1.85 -23.49 36.91
CA ALA A 139 -1.00 -22.31 36.70
C ALA A 139 -1.73 -21.16 35.98
N GLY A 140 -2.76 -21.49 35.19
CA GLY A 140 -3.57 -20.54 34.45
C GLY A 140 -4.78 -19.96 35.19
N ASP A 141 -5.04 -20.34 36.46
CA ASP A 141 -6.23 -19.88 37.19
C ASP A 141 -6.39 -18.37 37.22
N GLY A 142 -5.31 -17.65 37.51
CA GLY A 142 -5.30 -16.19 37.51
C GLY A 142 -5.63 -15.57 36.12
N ALA A 143 -5.12 -16.20 35.06
CA ALA A 143 -5.39 -15.74 33.68
C ALA A 143 -6.85 -16.03 33.29
N ARG A 144 -7.40 -17.18 33.66
CA ARG A 144 -8.82 -17.51 33.44
C ARG A 144 -9.75 -16.58 34.23
N ALA A 145 -9.43 -16.32 35.51
CA ALA A 145 -10.18 -15.33 36.32
C ALA A 145 -10.15 -13.93 35.70
N TYR A 146 -8.99 -13.51 35.17
CA TYR A 146 -8.87 -12.25 34.45
C TYR A 146 -9.77 -12.20 33.20
N LEU A 147 -9.78 -13.26 32.37
CA LEU A 147 -10.63 -13.36 31.18
C LEU A 147 -12.13 -13.33 31.55
N ALA A 148 -12.52 -14.07 32.60
CA ALA A 148 -13.89 -14.09 33.11
C ALA A 148 -14.34 -12.69 33.59
N LYS A 149 -13.48 -11.96 34.34
CA LYS A 149 -13.75 -10.57 34.76
C LYS A 149 -13.96 -9.62 33.58
N ARG A 150 -13.36 -9.90 32.43
CA ARG A 150 -13.50 -9.15 31.19
C ARG A 150 -14.64 -9.67 30.28
N SER A 151 -15.45 -10.59 30.78
CA SER A 151 -16.57 -11.19 30.04
C SER A 151 -16.15 -11.85 28.71
N ILE A 152 -14.90 -12.32 28.63
CA ILE A 152 -14.40 -13.05 27.45
C ILE A 152 -14.92 -14.49 27.48
N SER A 153 -15.68 -14.86 26.46
CA SER A 153 -16.27 -16.19 26.36
C SER A 153 -15.24 -17.28 26.06
N GLN A 154 -15.53 -18.51 26.47
CA GLN A 154 -14.70 -19.67 26.13
C GLN A 154 -14.54 -19.83 24.61
N ARG A 155 -15.59 -19.55 23.84
CA ARG A 155 -15.53 -19.51 22.36
C ARG A 155 -14.47 -18.53 21.85
N ALA A 156 -14.37 -17.34 22.45
CA ALA A 156 -13.36 -16.35 22.06
C ALA A 156 -11.95 -16.83 22.42
N VAL A 157 -11.77 -17.46 23.60
CA VAL A 157 -10.50 -18.07 24.01
C VAL A 157 -10.03 -19.11 22.98
N GLU A 158 -10.92 -19.93 22.47
CA GLU A 158 -10.63 -20.97 21.48
C GLU A 158 -10.34 -20.39 20.10
N ILE A 159 -11.16 -19.43 19.61
CA ILE A 159 -11.00 -18.82 18.30
C ILE A 159 -9.71 -18.02 18.20
N PHE A 160 -9.37 -17.28 19.25
CA PHE A 160 -8.13 -16.51 19.33
C PHE A 160 -6.95 -17.34 19.86
N GLU A 161 -7.17 -18.62 20.17
CA GLU A 161 -6.15 -19.58 20.64
C GLU A 161 -5.35 -19.05 21.83
N LEU A 162 -6.02 -18.37 22.78
CA LEU A 162 -5.35 -17.72 23.91
C LEU A 162 -4.57 -18.73 24.74
N GLY A 163 -3.43 -18.29 25.30
CA GLY A 163 -2.56 -19.08 26.14
C GLY A 163 -2.12 -18.32 27.40
N PHE A 164 -1.31 -18.97 28.22
CA PHE A 164 -0.70 -18.36 29.39
C PHE A 164 0.78 -18.73 29.50
N ALA A 165 1.63 -17.76 29.68
CA ALA A 165 3.03 -17.93 30.05
C ALA A 165 3.17 -17.90 31.57
N PRO A 166 3.60 -18.98 32.21
CA PRO A 166 3.75 -19.05 33.67
C PRO A 166 4.76 -18.03 34.22
N ASP A 167 4.72 -17.79 35.53
CA ASP A 167 5.72 -16.95 36.23
C ASP A 167 6.97 -17.79 36.50
N ALA A 168 7.67 -18.15 35.43
CA ALA A 168 8.88 -18.96 35.46
C ALA A 168 9.93 -18.39 34.51
N TRP A 169 11.20 -18.58 34.85
CA TRP A 169 12.30 -18.01 34.08
C TRP A 169 12.62 -18.76 32.79
N ASP A 170 12.44 -20.08 32.75
CA ASP A 170 12.95 -20.97 31.69
C ASP A 170 12.07 -22.19 31.41
N GLU A 171 10.78 -22.14 31.76
CA GLU A 171 9.90 -23.29 31.62
C GLU A 171 9.56 -23.57 30.15
N LEU A 172 9.24 -22.54 29.35
CA LEU A 172 9.08 -22.69 27.92
C LEU A 172 10.41 -23.11 27.26
N TYR A 173 11.53 -22.50 27.65
CA TYR A 173 12.82 -22.87 27.13
C TYR A 173 13.13 -24.35 27.32
N LYS A 174 12.94 -24.89 28.54
CA LYS A 174 13.09 -26.33 28.84
C LYS A 174 12.14 -27.20 28.04
N HIS A 175 10.89 -26.77 27.90
CA HIS A 175 9.91 -27.47 27.07
C HIS A 175 10.37 -27.53 25.60
N LEU A 176 10.82 -26.43 25.01
CA LEU A 176 11.31 -26.41 23.62
C LEU A 176 12.56 -27.29 23.44
N LEU A 177 13.50 -27.29 24.41
CA LEU A 177 14.66 -28.20 24.40
C LEU A 177 14.23 -29.67 24.40
N SER A 178 13.25 -30.05 25.23
CA SER A 178 12.75 -31.43 25.30
C SER A 178 12.09 -31.87 23.98
N ARG A 179 11.66 -30.90 23.13
CA ARG A 179 11.13 -31.15 21.79
C ARG A 179 12.20 -31.08 20.69
N GLY A 180 13.48 -30.98 21.06
CA GLY A 180 14.61 -30.95 20.12
C GLY A 180 14.82 -29.62 19.43
N VAL A 181 14.27 -28.51 19.96
CA VAL A 181 14.47 -27.16 19.41
C VAL A 181 15.83 -26.62 19.87
N ASP A 182 16.66 -26.20 18.91
CA ASP A 182 17.93 -25.55 19.21
C ASP A 182 17.69 -24.20 19.89
N PRO A 183 18.45 -23.86 20.95
CA PRO A 183 18.33 -22.58 21.68
C PRO A 183 18.42 -21.32 20.81
N ALA A 184 19.33 -21.30 19.83
CA ALA A 184 19.48 -20.15 18.93
C ALA A 184 18.25 -20.00 18.01
N HIS A 185 17.60 -21.09 17.62
CA HIS A 185 16.37 -21.05 16.86
C HIS A 185 15.17 -20.57 17.70
N ALA A 186 15.09 -20.95 18.99
CA ALA A 186 14.10 -20.40 19.91
C ALA A 186 14.26 -18.90 20.12
N GLN A 187 15.49 -18.41 20.21
CA GLN A 187 15.80 -16.98 20.23
C GLN A 187 15.43 -16.28 18.92
N SER A 188 15.79 -16.86 17.77
CA SER A 188 15.43 -16.32 16.45
C SER A 188 13.92 -16.21 16.24
N ALA A 189 13.13 -17.13 16.83
CA ALA A 189 11.67 -17.05 16.86
C ALA A 189 11.13 -16.01 17.88
N GLY A 190 11.99 -15.34 18.65
CA GLY A 190 11.62 -14.30 19.62
C GLY A 190 10.95 -14.84 20.89
N LEU A 191 11.16 -16.11 21.22
CA LEU A 191 10.54 -16.77 22.39
C LEU A 191 11.45 -16.75 23.61
N THR A 192 12.76 -16.74 23.39
CA THR A 192 13.77 -16.73 24.46
C THR A 192 14.75 -15.58 24.28
N ILE A 193 15.43 -15.24 25.37
CA ILE A 193 16.46 -14.20 25.42
C ILE A 193 17.73 -14.84 25.97
N LYS A 194 18.86 -14.62 25.30
CA LYS A 194 20.17 -15.07 25.81
C LYS A 194 20.56 -14.26 27.05
N LYS A 195 21.12 -14.90 28.06
CA LYS A 195 21.61 -14.22 29.26
C LYS A 195 22.84 -13.39 28.92
N ASP A 196 22.91 -12.16 29.43
CA ASP A 196 24.05 -11.26 29.23
C ASP A 196 25.30 -11.74 29.99
N ALA A 197 25.09 -12.35 31.17
CA ALA A 197 26.14 -12.94 31.97
C ALA A 197 25.86 -14.42 32.20
N GLY A 198 26.82 -15.29 31.85
CA GLY A 198 26.71 -16.75 32.00
C GLY A 198 26.12 -17.45 30.75
N GLU A 199 26.03 -18.77 30.88
CA GLU A 199 25.46 -19.60 29.81
C GLU A 199 23.93 -19.75 29.97
N GLY A 200 23.21 -19.84 28.84
CA GLY A 200 21.80 -20.20 28.78
C GLY A 200 20.87 -19.09 28.31
N TYR A 201 19.59 -19.41 28.37
CA TYR A 201 18.48 -18.58 27.88
C TYR A 201 17.38 -18.51 28.94
N PHE A 202 16.54 -17.48 28.85
CA PHE A 202 15.34 -17.35 29.66
C PHE A 202 14.13 -16.98 28.78
N ASP A 203 12.93 -17.26 29.28
CA ASP A 203 11.69 -17.04 28.55
C ASP A 203 11.41 -15.54 28.40
N ARG A 204 11.06 -15.13 27.16
CA ARG A 204 10.69 -13.75 26.90
C ARG A 204 9.36 -13.38 27.55
N PHE A 205 8.40 -14.28 27.51
CA PHE A 205 7.08 -14.08 28.09
C PHE A 205 7.00 -14.80 29.44
N ARG A 206 6.71 -14.05 30.50
CA ARG A 206 6.57 -14.58 31.87
C ARG A 206 5.41 -13.87 32.55
N ASN A 207 4.59 -14.64 33.26
CA ASN A 207 3.38 -14.16 33.95
C ASN A 207 2.47 -13.32 33.05
N ARG A 208 2.17 -13.85 31.84
CA ARG A 208 1.41 -13.10 30.82
C ARG A 208 0.34 -13.96 30.17
N LEU A 209 -0.84 -13.36 29.99
CA LEU A 209 -1.83 -13.85 29.03
C LEU A 209 -1.26 -13.69 27.62
N ILE A 210 -1.30 -14.76 26.82
CA ILE A 210 -0.66 -14.84 25.50
C ILE A 210 -1.70 -14.75 24.39
N PHE A 211 -1.41 -13.93 23.40
CA PHE A 211 -2.19 -13.69 22.19
C PHE A 211 -1.38 -14.14 20.97
N PRO A 212 -1.72 -15.27 20.34
CA PRO A 212 -1.02 -15.73 19.14
C PRO A 212 -1.29 -14.80 17.96
N ILE A 213 -0.25 -14.40 17.24
CA ILE A 213 -0.36 -13.49 16.09
C ILE A 213 -0.21 -14.32 14.81
N ARG A 214 -1.31 -14.48 14.07
CA ARG A 214 -1.35 -15.19 12.79
C ARG A 214 -1.43 -14.21 11.63
N ASN A 215 -0.70 -14.51 10.54
CA ASN A 215 -0.83 -13.78 9.30
C ASN A 215 -2.10 -14.18 8.52
N LEU A 216 -2.34 -13.59 7.35
CA LEU A 216 -3.50 -13.89 6.50
C LEU A 216 -3.59 -15.37 6.07
N ASN A 217 -2.46 -16.05 5.94
CA ASN A 217 -2.39 -17.47 5.60
C ASN A 217 -2.52 -18.37 6.83
N ARG A 218 -2.89 -17.82 7.99
CA ARG A 218 -3.02 -18.49 9.29
C ARG A 218 -1.71 -19.03 9.86
N ALA A 219 -0.54 -18.75 9.28
CA ALA A 219 0.74 -19.10 9.86
C ALA A 219 0.99 -18.29 11.14
N LEU A 220 1.45 -18.94 12.19
CA LEU A 220 1.72 -18.34 13.50
C LEU A 220 3.07 -17.61 13.46
N CYS A 221 3.01 -16.28 13.38
CA CYS A 221 4.19 -15.44 13.19
C CYS A 221 4.88 -15.07 14.50
N GLY A 222 4.12 -14.87 15.58
CA GLY A 222 4.63 -14.43 16.86
C GLY A 222 3.54 -14.35 17.92
N PHE A 223 3.81 -13.63 19.00
CA PHE A 223 2.92 -13.52 20.15
C PHE A 223 2.88 -12.10 20.70
N GLY A 224 1.73 -11.73 21.25
CA GLY A 224 1.58 -10.67 22.22
C GLY A 224 1.43 -11.26 23.62
N GLY A 225 1.90 -10.55 24.62
CA GLY A 225 1.74 -10.96 26.02
C GLY A 225 1.27 -9.80 26.88
N ARG A 226 0.14 -9.95 27.60
CA ARG A 226 -0.36 -8.98 28.58
C ARG A 226 -0.07 -9.46 29.98
N THR A 227 0.57 -8.64 30.83
CA THR A 227 0.72 -8.99 32.24
C THR A 227 -0.64 -9.10 32.92
N ILE A 228 -0.80 -10.11 33.77
CA ILE A 228 -1.97 -10.24 34.65
C ILE A 228 -1.70 -9.67 36.06
N ALA A 229 -0.45 -9.29 36.34
CA ALA A 229 -0.01 -8.56 37.52
C ALA A 229 0.28 -7.09 37.15
N ASN A 230 0.51 -6.24 38.17
CA ASN A 230 0.91 -4.84 37.95
C ASN A 230 2.41 -4.72 37.62
N GLN A 231 2.84 -5.32 36.51
CA GLN A 231 4.22 -5.28 36.03
C GLN A 231 4.28 -4.52 34.70
N GLU A 232 5.28 -3.67 34.55
CA GLU A 232 5.58 -3.02 33.26
C GLU A 232 6.55 -3.85 32.42
N PRO A 233 6.46 -3.81 31.09
CA PRO A 233 5.42 -3.17 30.31
C PRO A 233 4.08 -3.96 30.36
N LYS A 234 2.95 -3.25 30.37
CA LYS A 234 1.61 -3.84 30.37
C LYS A 234 1.42 -4.84 29.22
N TYR A 235 1.88 -4.48 28.01
CA TYR A 235 1.91 -5.32 26.83
C TYR A 235 3.33 -5.51 26.32
N LEU A 236 3.67 -6.74 25.96
CA LEU A 236 4.94 -7.12 25.34
C LEU A 236 4.67 -7.91 24.07
N ASN A 237 5.22 -7.51 22.95
CA ASN A 237 5.11 -8.24 21.69
C ASN A 237 6.41 -8.99 21.36
N SER A 238 6.31 -10.00 20.49
CA SER A 238 7.49 -10.58 19.84
C SER A 238 8.31 -9.47 19.19
N PRO A 239 9.64 -9.56 19.17
CA PRO A 239 10.49 -8.70 18.36
C PRO A 239 10.27 -9.00 16.87
N ASP A 240 10.82 -8.21 15.98
CA ASP A 240 10.89 -8.56 14.58
C ASP A 240 11.72 -9.85 14.41
N THR A 241 11.16 -10.80 13.65
CA THR A 241 11.74 -12.11 13.40
C THR A 241 11.61 -12.46 11.92
N PRO A 242 12.24 -13.52 11.40
CA PRO A 242 12.01 -13.98 10.03
C PRO A 242 10.53 -14.23 9.69
N ALA A 243 9.68 -14.54 10.70
CA ALA A 243 8.26 -14.79 10.53
C ALA A 243 7.35 -13.61 10.88
N TYR A 244 7.82 -12.61 11.64
CA TYR A 244 7.01 -11.53 12.19
C TYR A 244 7.57 -10.15 11.88
N ASN A 245 6.78 -9.35 11.18
CA ASN A 245 7.00 -7.92 11.01
C ASN A 245 5.74 -7.17 11.48
N LYS A 246 5.87 -6.41 12.55
CA LYS A 246 4.76 -5.71 13.19
C LYS A 246 4.07 -4.69 12.27
N SER A 247 4.82 -4.09 11.32
CA SER A 247 4.30 -3.09 10.40
C SER A 247 3.41 -3.66 9.28
N GLU A 248 3.36 -5.00 9.12
CA GLU A 248 2.68 -5.69 8.03
C GLU A 248 1.51 -6.56 8.49
N ILE A 249 1.29 -6.71 9.80
CA ILE A 249 0.29 -7.63 10.35
C ILE A 249 -0.77 -6.85 11.14
N LEU A 250 -2.03 -7.08 10.77
CA LEU A 250 -3.19 -6.67 11.56
C LEU A 250 -3.75 -7.89 12.30
N TYR A 251 -3.83 -7.80 13.62
CA TYR A 251 -4.32 -8.87 14.48
C TYR A 251 -5.81 -9.14 14.24
N GLY A 252 -6.17 -10.39 14.06
CA GLY A 252 -7.55 -10.82 13.79
C GLY A 252 -8.01 -10.67 12.35
N LEU A 253 -7.25 -10.00 11.45
CA LEU A 253 -7.65 -9.86 10.05
C LEU A 253 -7.77 -11.22 9.33
N ASN A 254 -6.97 -12.22 9.72
CA ASN A 254 -7.08 -13.61 9.25
C ASN A 254 -8.42 -14.27 9.58
N LEU A 255 -9.08 -13.84 10.66
CA LEU A 255 -10.42 -14.30 11.06
C LEU A 255 -11.52 -13.52 10.33
N ALA A 256 -11.32 -12.21 10.13
CA ALA A 256 -12.28 -11.31 9.53
C ALA A 256 -12.33 -11.40 7.98
N LYS A 257 -11.24 -11.79 7.30
CA LYS A 257 -11.07 -11.67 5.85
C LYS A 257 -12.19 -12.28 5.01
N ASP A 258 -12.73 -13.44 5.41
CA ASP A 258 -13.76 -14.12 4.61
C ASP A 258 -15.11 -13.42 4.73
N ARG A 259 -15.43 -12.86 5.89
CA ARG A 259 -16.64 -12.04 6.10
C ARG A 259 -16.53 -10.68 5.44
N LEU A 260 -15.34 -10.10 5.41
CA LEU A 260 -15.07 -8.82 4.75
C LEU A 260 -15.31 -8.86 3.24
N LYS A 261 -15.23 -10.03 2.59
CA LYS A 261 -15.57 -10.16 1.16
C LYS A 261 -17.01 -9.71 0.85
N ALA A 262 -17.94 -9.97 1.75
CA ALA A 262 -19.34 -9.56 1.61
C ALA A 262 -19.61 -8.21 2.29
N ALA A 263 -19.11 -7.99 3.50
CA ALA A 263 -19.40 -6.81 4.30
C ALA A 263 -18.70 -5.54 3.82
N ARG A 264 -17.49 -5.68 3.24
CA ARG A 264 -16.62 -4.59 2.76
C ARG A 264 -16.41 -3.45 3.78
N THR A 265 -16.71 -3.69 5.07
CA THR A 265 -16.57 -2.73 6.16
C THR A 265 -15.80 -3.37 7.33
N LEU A 266 -14.66 -2.80 7.69
CA LEU A 266 -13.78 -3.24 8.77
C LEU A 266 -13.93 -2.32 9.98
N VAL A 267 -14.09 -2.90 11.18
CA VAL A 267 -13.92 -2.18 12.44
C VAL A 267 -12.44 -2.31 12.85
N LEU A 268 -11.73 -1.20 12.97
CA LEU A 268 -10.32 -1.16 13.33
C LEU A 268 -10.16 -0.58 14.73
N VAL A 269 -9.55 -1.37 15.63
CA VAL A 269 -9.29 -1.02 17.04
C VAL A 269 -7.79 -1.01 17.33
N GLU A 270 -7.36 -0.62 18.54
CA GLU A 270 -5.93 -0.47 18.85
C GLU A 270 -5.29 -1.77 19.38
N GLY A 271 -5.96 -2.47 20.29
CA GLY A 271 -5.36 -3.52 21.09
C GLY A 271 -5.99 -4.91 20.96
N TYR A 272 -5.31 -5.87 21.58
CA TYR A 272 -5.77 -7.27 21.62
C TYR A 272 -7.12 -7.42 22.30
N MET A 273 -7.28 -6.80 23.49
CA MET A 273 -8.51 -6.93 24.28
C MET A 273 -9.67 -6.24 23.58
N ASP A 274 -9.44 -5.07 23.01
CA ASP A 274 -10.47 -4.34 22.27
C ASP A 274 -11.02 -5.15 21.11
N LEU A 275 -10.12 -5.83 20.37
CA LEU A 275 -10.54 -6.72 19.30
C LEU A 275 -11.31 -7.93 19.80
N ILE A 276 -10.84 -8.61 20.84
CA ILE A 276 -11.47 -9.83 21.36
C ILE A 276 -12.85 -9.50 21.92
N SER A 277 -12.99 -8.37 22.63
CA SER A 277 -14.27 -7.88 23.16
C SER A 277 -15.21 -7.47 22.02
N THR A 278 -14.70 -6.75 21.01
CA THR A 278 -15.44 -6.38 19.78
C THR A 278 -15.96 -7.63 19.05
N PHE A 279 -15.11 -8.65 18.88
CA PHE A 279 -15.50 -9.92 18.29
C PHE A 279 -16.56 -10.64 19.12
N SER A 280 -16.37 -10.68 20.45
CA SER A 280 -17.31 -11.31 21.39
C SER A 280 -18.67 -10.60 21.40
N ALA A 281 -18.70 -9.29 21.12
CA ALA A 281 -19.92 -8.51 20.94
C ALA A 281 -20.59 -8.73 19.57
N GLY A 282 -20.12 -9.67 18.74
CA GLY A 282 -20.70 -10.02 17.45
C GLY A 282 -20.15 -9.26 16.24
N MET A 283 -19.16 -8.37 16.43
CA MET A 283 -18.50 -7.64 15.33
C MET A 283 -17.29 -8.44 14.81
N GLU A 284 -17.58 -9.50 14.03
CA GLU A 284 -16.54 -10.41 13.55
C GLU A 284 -15.72 -9.85 12.36
N CYS A 285 -16.13 -8.70 11.76
CA CYS A 285 -15.38 -7.95 10.77
C CYS A 285 -14.47 -6.90 11.43
N ALA A 286 -13.63 -7.32 12.37
CA ALA A 286 -12.75 -6.43 13.12
C ALA A 286 -11.28 -6.86 13.07
N ALA A 287 -10.36 -5.91 13.25
CA ALA A 287 -8.92 -6.13 13.36
C ALA A 287 -8.27 -5.09 14.28
N ALA A 288 -7.03 -5.36 14.75
CA ALA A 288 -6.29 -4.43 15.61
C ALA A 288 -4.87 -4.15 15.10
N THR A 289 -4.35 -2.92 15.41
CA THR A 289 -3.01 -2.46 15.01
C THR A 289 -1.88 -2.88 15.95
N LEU A 290 -2.18 -3.46 17.11
CA LEU A 290 -1.24 -4.00 18.10
C LEU A 290 -0.31 -2.99 18.77
N GLY A 291 -0.82 -1.82 19.13
CA GLY A 291 -0.07 -0.77 19.83
C GLY A 291 1.02 -0.14 18.95
N THR A 292 0.80 -0.11 17.64
CA THR A 292 1.53 0.73 16.68
C THR A 292 0.56 1.61 15.95
N ALA A 293 1.02 2.79 15.51
CA ALA A 293 0.25 3.59 14.56
C ALA A 293 -0.04 2.78 13.29
N LEU A 294 -1.18 3.01 12.65
CA LEU A 294 -1.51 2.42 11.35
C LEU A 294 -0.43 2.76 10.33
N THR A 295 0.11 1.76 9.64
CA THR A 295 1.13 1.95 8.60
C THR A 295 0.48 1.98 7.22
N LEU A 296 1.24 2.45 6.21
CA LEU A 296 0.80 2.37 4.82
C LEU A 296 0.61 0.91 4.36
N GLN A 297 1.44 -0.02 4.85
CA GLN A 297 1.32 -1.45 4.58
C GLN A 297 0.02 -2.02 5.15
N HIS A 298 -0.32 -1.66 6.39
CA HIS A 298 -1.62 -2.00 6.99
C HIS A 298 -2.78 -1.48 6.13
N ALA A 299 -2.73 -0.23 5.69
CA ALA A 299 -3.79 0.37 4.89
C ALA A 299 -3.92 -0.29 3.50
N LYS A 300 -2.81 -0.62 2.83
CA LYS A 300 -2.82 -1.40 1.58
C LYS A 300 -3.40 -2.80 1.79
N LEU A 301 -3.15 -3.40 2.95
CA LEU A 301 -3.72 -4.68 3.30
C LEU A 301 -5.24 -4.58 3.50
N ILE A 302 -5.71 -3.55 4.22
CA ILE A 302 -7.14 -3.27 4.42
C ILE A 302 -7.84 -3.04 3.08
N GLN A 303 -7.26 -2.26 2.17
CA GLN A 303 -7.82 -1.91 0.86
C GLN A 303 -8.21 -3.14 0.02
N ARG A 304 -7.50 -4.26 0.18
CA ARG A 304 -7.83 -5.52 -0.51
C ARG A 304 -9.15 -6.13 -0.06
N TYR A 305 -9.58 -5.87 1.17
CA TYR A 305 -10.72 -6.53 1.81
C TYR A 305 -11.88 -5.60 2.16
N ALA A 306 -11.62 -4.29 2.34
CA ALA A 306 -12.62 -3.34 2.78
C ALA A 306 -12.53 -2.02 2.02
N ASP A 307 -13.71 -1.45 1.69
CA ASP A 307 -13.86 -0.10 1.12
C ASP A 307 -14.17 0.92 2.21
N ASN A 308 -14.66 0.44 3.36
CA ASN A 308 -15.05 1.25 4.50
C ASN A 308 -14.32 0.78 5.76
N VAL A 309 -13.84 1.72 6.57
CA VAL A 309 -13.23 1.48 7.88
C VAL A 309 -13.96 2.30 8.94
N ILE A 310 -14.33 1.64 10.03
CA ILE A 310 -14.80 2.31 11.24
C ILE A 310 -13.65 2.27 12.24
N LEU A 311 -13.09 3.44 12.56
CA LEU A 311 -12.05 3.57 13.58
C LEU A 311 -12.72 3.59 14.96
N GLY A 312 -12.36 2.64 15.82
CA GLY A 312 -12.78 2.54 17.20
C GLY A 312 -11.56 2.57 18.12
N PHE A 313 -10.82 3.68 18.11
CA PHE A 313 -9.61 3.88 18.89
C PHE A 313 -9.93 4.43 20.30
N ASP A 314 -8.93 4.43 21.19
CA ASP A 314 -9.05 4.94 22.55
C ASP A 314 -9.50 6.40 22.56
N SER A 315 -10.33 6.80 23.53
CA SER A 315 -10.89 8.15 23.64
C SER A 315 -9.91 9.15 24.28
N ASP A 316 -8.64 8.80 24.47
CA ASP A 316 -7.61 9.67 25.02
C ASP A 316 -6.91 10.54 23.95
N LEU A 317 -5.99 11.41 24.39
CA LEU A 317 -5.24 12.29 23.47
C LEU A 317 -4.36 11.51 22.46
N ALA A 318 -3.80 10.38 22.88
CA ALA A 318 -2.96 9.54 22.02
C ALA A 318 -3.81 8.84 20.95
N GLY A 319 -4.97 8.30 21.32
CA GLY A 319 -5.92 7.71 20.38
C GLY A 319 -6.52 8.75 19.41
N SER A 320 -6.76 9.98 19.86
CA SER A 320 -7.17 11.10 18.99
C SER A 320 -6.14 11.39 17.89
N GLU A 321 -4.86 11.44 18.23
CA GLU A 321 -3.79 11.66 17.25
C GLU A 321 -3.58 10.43 16.33
N ALA A 322 -3.71 9.22 16.87
CA ALA A 322 -3.69 7.98 16.09
C ALA A 322 -4.87 7.94 15.10
N THR A 323 -6.07 8.33 15.54
CA THR A 323 -7.28 8.47 14.70
C THR A 323 -7.01 9.43 13.54
N ARG A 324 -6.49 10.63 13.81
CA ARG A 324 -6.19 11.64 12.79
C ARG A 324 -5.20 11.12 11.72
N ARG A 325 -4.11 10.49 12.15
CA ARG A 325 -3.10 9.91 11.24
C ARG A 325 -3.68 8.77 10.40
N SER A 326 -4.49 7.92 11.04
CA SER A 326 -5.13 6.78 10.37
C SER A 326 -6.12 7.21 9.32
N ILE A 327 -6.93 8.26 9.57
CA ILE A 327 -7.83 8.87 8.60
C ILE A 327 -7.03 9.31 7.36
N GLU A 328 -5.92 10.02 7.55
CA GLU A 328 -5.11 10.52 6.44
C GLU A 328 -4.55 9.39 5.57
N ILE A 329 -3.98 8.35 6.19
CA ILE A 329 -3.41 7.19 5.48
C ILE A 329 -4.49 6.43 4.70
N LEU A 330 -5.64 6.13 5.33
CA LEU A 330 -6.72 5.37 4.70
C LEU A 330 -7.36 6.13 3.53
N ARG A 331 -7.57 7.44 3.70
CA ARG A 331 -8.15 8.28 2.66
C ARG A 331 -7.26 8.46 1.43
N ASN A 332 -5.94 8.48 1.62
CA ASN A 332 -5.00 8.50 0.50
C ASN A 332 -5.10 7.25 -0.39
N LEU A 333 -5.68 6.16 0.13
CA LEU A 333 -5.99 4.93 -0.60
C LEU A 333 -7.47 4.83 -1.02
N ASN A 334 -8.23 5.94 -0.98
CA ASN A 334 -9.66 5.99 -1.31
C ASN A 334 -10.56 5.10 -0.44
N ILE A 335 -10.16 4.81 0.80
CA ILE A 335 -10.97 4.08 1.77
C ILE A 335 -11.86 5.09 2.50
N SER A 336 -13.16 4.80 2.58
CA SER A 336 -14.12 5.59 3.37
C SER A 336 -13.90 5.37 4.85
N VAL A 337 -13.84 6.45 5.64
CA VAL A 337 -13.54 6.37 7.08
C VAL A 337 -14.66 6.99 7.90
N LYS A 338 -15.15 6.21 8.87
CA LYS A 338 -16.01 6.66 9.96
C LYS A 338 -15.27 6.53 11.29
N VAL A 339 -15.66 7.31 12.28
CA VAL A 339 -15.10 7.27 13.64
C VAL A 339 -16.21 6.93 14.61
N CYS A 340 -15.95 5.97 15.48
CA CYS A 340 -16.80 5.60 16.59
C CYS A 340 -16.17 6.11 17.88
N ASP A 341 -16.82 7.03 18.55
CA ASP A 341 -16.41 7.56 19.85
C ASP A 341 -17.07 6.75 20.96
N PHE A 342 -16.29 6.29 21.91
CA PHE A 342 -16.74 5.52 23.07
C PHE A 342 -16.88 6.35 24.35
N SER A 343 -16.64 7.66 24.27
CA SER A 343 -16.80 8.53 25.44
C SER A 343 -18.17 8.35 26.13
N PRO A 344 -18.23 8.33 27.50
CA PRO A 344 -17.16 8.63 28.45
C PRO A 344 -16.24 7.44 28.79
N HIS A 345 -16.39 6.30 28.13
CA HIS A 345 -15.54 5.12 28.32
C HIS A 345 -14.23 5.29 27.57
N LYS A 346 -13.18 4.65 28.09
CA LYS A 346 -11.83 4.81 27.58
C LYS A 346 -11.63 4.16 26.21
N ASP A 347 -12.09 2.92 26.10
CA ASP A 347 -11.82 2.02 24.98
C ASP A 347 -13.04 1.12 24.67
N PRO A 348 -13.06 0.43 23.52
CA PRO A 348 -14.13 -0.51 23.15
C PRO A 348 -14.38 -1.60 24.19
N ASP A 349 -13.31 -2.14 24.82
CA ASP A 349 -13.40 -3.19 25.83
C ASP A 349 -14.18 -2.71 27.07
N GLU A 350 -13.82 -1.54 27.62
CA GLU A 350 -14.54 -0.95 28.75
C GLU A 350 -16.00 -0.63 28.40
N PHE A 351 -16.24 -0.09 27.20
CA PHE A 351 -17.60 0.21 26.73
C PHE A 351 -18.47 -1.06 26.69
N ILE A 352 -17.96 -2.15 26.08
CA ILE A 352 -18.69 -3.42 25.96
C ILE A 352 -18.99 -4.02 27.33
N VAL A 353 -18.02 -3.98 28.26
CA VAL A 353 -18.20 -4.52 29.62
C VAL A 353 -19.27 -3.76 30.40
N LYS A 354 -19.36 -2.42 30.23
CA LYS A 354 -20.29 -1.57 31.00
C LYS A 354 -21.67 -1.44 30.35
N GLU A 355 -21.72 -1.28 29.02
CA GLU A 355 -22.94 -0.95 28.28
C GLU A 355 -23.55 -2.16 27.55
N GLY A 356 -22.79 -3.22 27.40
CA GLY A 356 -23.21 -4.47 26.76
C GLY A 356 -23.10 -4.50 25.23
N PRO A 357 -23.14 -5.71 24.65
CA PRO A 357 -22.93 -5.93 23.21
C PRO A 357 -23.97 -5.26 22.30
N ALA A 358 -25.24 -5.16 22.72
CA ALA A 358 -26.30 -4.57 21.92
C ALA A 358 -26.08 -3.05 21.75
N THR A 359 -25.74 -2.35 22.85
CA THR A 359 -25.41 -0.92 22.85
C THR A 359 -24.16 -0.65 22.03
N PHE A 360 -23.14 -1.51 22.13
CA PHE A 360 -21.94 -1.42 21.31
C PHE A 360 -22.25 -1.55 19.81
N SER A 361 -23.08 -2.54 19.43
CA SER A 361 -23.49 -2.70 18.03
C SER A 361 -24.23 -1.47 17.50
N ALA A 362 -25.12 -0.88 18.30
CA ALA A 362 -25.80 0.36 17.95
C ALA A 362 -24.81 1.53 17.81
N ARG A 363 -23.83 1.65 18.70
CA ARG A 363 -22.79 2.68 18.66
C ARG A 363 -21.93 2.58 17.39
N ILE A 364 -21.50 1.39 17.01
CA ILE A 364 -20.75 1.14 15.76
C ILE A 364 -21.59 1.54 14.53
N LYS A 365 -22.89 1.20 14.49
CA LYS A 365 -23.78 1.60 13.39
C LYS A 365 -23.98 3.12 13.31
N ALA A 366 -23.94 3.80 14.45
CA ALA A 366 -24.03 5.26 14.56
C ALA A 366 -22.71 5.98 14.36
N ALA A 367 -21.61 5.27 13.98
CA ALA A 367 -20.31 5.87 13.72
C ALA A 367 -20.39 6.98 12.68
N LEU A 368 -19.80 8.13 13.00
CA LEU A 368 -19.88 9.34 12.20
C LEU A 368 -18.84 9.34 11.07
N PRO A 369 -19.16 9.88 9.89
CA PRO A 369 -18.16 10.20 8.89
C PRO A 369 -17.07 11.09 9.51
N HIS A 370 -15.82 10.86 9.14
CA HIS A 370 -14.65 11.50 9.77
C HIS A 370 -14.71 13.04 9.80
N LEU A 371 -15.29 13.68 8.76
CA LEU A 371 -15.45 15.13 8.73
C LEU A 371 -16.50 15.59 9.74
N GLN A 372 -17.64 14.90 9.83
CA GLN A 372 -18.67 15.20 10.80
C GLN A 372 -18.13 15.03 12.22
N TYR A 373 -17.48 13.91 12.51
CA TYR A 373 -16.83 13.68 13.81
C TYR A 373 -15.85 14.80 14.17
N GLY A 374 -14.99 15.20 13.21
CA GLY A 374 -14.04 16.30 13.41
C GLY A 374 -14.72 17.64 13.74
N LEU A 375 -15.82 17.97 13.03
CA LEU A 375 -16.58 19.20 13.29
C LEU A 375 -17.26 19.18 14.65
N GLU A 376 -17.84 18.06 15.05
CA GLU A 376 -18.46 17.91 16.37
C GLU A 376 -17.41 18.00 17.50
N ALA A 377 -16.24 17.39 17.32
CA ALA A 377 -15.12 17.50 18.26
C ALA A 377 -14.60 18.94 18.39
N ILE A 378 -14.52 19.69 17.29
CA ILE A 378 -14.15 21.11 17.29
C ILE A 378 -15.16 21.94 18.07
N LYS A 379 -16.48 21.74 17.82
CA LYS A 379 -17.54 22.41 18.57
C LYS A 379 -17.48 22.10 20.06
N ALA A 380 -17.26 20.83 20.42
CA ALA A 380 -17.14 20.40 21.81
C ALA A 380 -15.94 21.07 22.54
N ARG A 381 -14.80 21.23 21.81
CA ARG A 381 -13.57 21.81 22.37
C ARG A 381 -13.64 23.31 22.56
N HIS A 382 -14.13 24.06 21.60
CA HIS A 382 -14.12 25.52 21.61
C HIS A 382 -15.44 26.12 22.13
N GLY A 383 -16.54 25.41 21.91
CA GLY A 383 -17.87 25.97 22.11
C GLY A 383 -18.28 26.98 21.02
N VAL A 384 -19.47 27.55 21.20
CA VAL A 384 -20.03 28.59 20.31
C VAL A 384 -20.67 29.72 21.10
N ARG A 385 -20.22 29.93 22.38
CA ARG A 385 -20.85 30.86 23.30
C ARG A 385 -20.47 32.33 23.07
N ASP A 386 -19.23 32.58 22.62
CA ASP A 386 -18.72 33.92 22.37
C ASP A 386 -18.08 34.03 20.99
N ILE A 387 -17.82 35.26 20.55
CA ILE A 387 -17.31 35.57 19.22
C ILE A 387 -15.90 34.96 19.00
N GLU A 388 -15.04 34.99 20.00
CA GLU A 388 -13.67 34.48 19.91
C GLU A 388 -13.65 32.95 19.82
N ALA A 389 -14.49 32.28 20.62
CA ALA A 389 -14.67 30.83 20.56
C ALA A 389 -15.19 30.39 19.18
N LYS A 390 -16.19 31.08 18.63
CA LYS A 390 -16.70 30.86 17.27
C LYS A 390 -15.60 31.05 16.21
N ALA A 391 -14.80 32.10 16.33
CA ALA A 391 -13.71 32.39 15.39
C ALA A 391 -12.64 31.27 15.41
N LYS A 392 -12.20 30.82 16.60
CA LYS A 392 -11.25 29.71 16.75
C LYS A 392 -11.81 28.40 16.19
N ALA A 393 -13.07 28.08 16.52
CA ALA A 393 -13.74 26.90 16.00
C ALA A 393 -13.86 26.94 14.46
N ALA A 394 -14.22 28.09 13.89
CA ALA A 394 -14.33 28.27 12.44
C ALA A 394 -12.97 28.13 11.73
N GLN A 395 -11.89 28.66 12.31
CA GLN A 395 -10.54 28.48 11.77
C GLN A 395 -10.10 27.01 11.78
N GLU A 396 -10.33 26.29 12.88
CA GLU A 396 -9.99 24.86 12.96
C GLU A 396 -10.85 24.01 12.00
N ALA A 397 -12.15 24.31 11.91
CA ALA A 397 -13.04 23.68 10.94
C ALA A 397 -12.61 23.97 9.49
N ALA A 398 -12.17 25.18 9.18
CA ALA A 398 -11.63 25.54 7.87
C ALA A 398 -10.37 24.73 7.54
N MET A 399 -9.45 24.55 8.51
CA MET A 399 -8.26 23.70 8.34
C MET A 399 -8.61 22.22 8.11
N LEU A 400 -9.62 21.71 8.81
CA LEU A 400 -10.12 20.34 8.61
C LEU A 400 -10.69 20.16 7.19
N LEU A 401 -11.60 21.06 6.80
CA LEU A 401 -12.28 20.99 5.50
C LEU A 401 -11.35 21.29 4.31
N ALA A 402 -10.32 22.11 4.49
CA ALA A 402 -9.32 22.37 3.47
C ALA A 402 -8.52 21.11 3.06
N ARG A 403 -8.51 20.07 3.90
CA ARG A 403 -7.88 18.77 3.59
C ARG A 403 -8.74 17.85 2.74
N GLU A 404 -10.03 18.17 2.56
CA GLU A 404 -10.94 17.41 1.72
C GLU A 404 -10.69 17.70 0.24
N ASN A 405 -10.36 16.63 -0.52
CA ASN A 405 -10.08 16.75 -1.95
C ASN A 405 -11.37 16.75 -2.81
N ASN A 406 -12.46 16.16 -2.30
CA ASN A 406 -13.73 16.14 -3.00
C ASN A 406 -14.46 17.47 -2.76
N GLN A 407 -14.53 18.31 -3.79
CA GLN A 407 -15.13 19.65 -3.70
C GLN A 407 -16.62 19.62 -3.35
N ILE A 408 -17.36 18.57 -3.76
CA ILE A 408 -18.78 18.42 -3.41
C ILE A 408 -18.92 18.16 -1.91
N LEU A 409 -18.16 17.19 -1.39
CA LEU A 409 -18.13 16.90 0.05
C LEU A 409 -17.66 18.12 0.86
N GLN A 410 -16.60 18.78 0.41
CA GLN A 410 -16.11 19.99 1.06
C GLN A 410 -17.19 21.08 1.14
N SER A 411 -17.91 21.30 0.03
CA SER A 411 -18.98 22.32 -0.01
C SER A 411 -20.16 21.96 0.92
N GLU A 412 -20.60 20.70 0.92
CA GLU A 412 -21.71 20.27 1.78
C GLU A 412 -21.32 20.30 3.27
N TYR A 413 -20.10 19.84 3.60
CA TYR A 413 -19.61 19.95 4.97
C TYR A 413 -19.31 21.39 5.40
N ALA A 414 -18.98 22.30 4.47
CA ALA A 414 -18.87 23.73 4.79
C ALA A 414 -20.23 24.33 5.18
N LYS A 415 -21.32 23.92 4.53
CA LYS A 415 -22.68 24.32 4.94
C LYS A 415 -23.02 23.78 6.34
N ALA A 416 -22.77 22.48 6.56
CA ALA A 416 -23.01 21.84 7.85
C ALA A 416 -22.18 22.50 8.98
N ALA A 417 -20.90 22.79 8.72
CA ALA A 417 -20.02 23.47 9.67
C ALA A 417 -20.47 24.90 9.98
N ALA A 418 -20.90 25.67 8.97
CA ALA A 418 -21.41 27.02 9.16
C ALA A 418 -22.65 27.03 10.09
N ALA A 419 -23.58 26.10 9.86
CA ALA A 419 -24.76 25.93 10.72
C ALA A 419 -24.38 25.44 12.13
N LEU A 420 -23.47 24.44 12.24
CA LEU A 420 -23.03 23.85 13.51
C LEU A 420 -22.32 24.86 14.41
N LEU A 421 -21.49 25.74 13.83
CA LEU A 421 -20.68 26.72 14.53
C LEU A 421 -21.32 28.12 14.58
N GLU A 422 -22.52 28.28 13.99
CA GLU A 422 -23.27 29.51 13.90
C GLU A 422 -22.45 30.69 13.30
N VAL A 423 -21.77 30.43 12.18
CA VAL A 423 -20.97 31.40 11.43
C VAL A 423 -21.49 31.57 10.01
N ASP A 424 -21.18 32.70 9.37
CA ASP A 424 -21.55 32.92 7.97
C ASP A 424 -20.82 31.94 7.02
N LEU A 425 -21.57 31.36 6.09
CA LEU A 425 -21.04 30.36 5.15
C LEU A 425 -19.98 30.94 4.20
N ASN A 426 -20.14 32.18 3.75
CA ASN A 426 -19.20 32.79 2.81
C ASN A 426 -17.88 33.11 3.52
N THR A 427 -17.97 33.57 4.76
CA THR A 427 -16.81 33.80 5.64
C THR A 427 -16.07 32.48 5.88
N LEU A 428 -16.78 31.39 6.22
CA LEU A 428 -16.16 30.07 6.41
C LEU A 428 -15.52 29.55 5.11
N LYS A 429 -16.17 29.72 3.96
CA LYS A 429 -15.58 29.36 2.64
C LYS A 429 -14.33 30.15 2.33
N ALA A 430 -14.26 31.43 2.68
CA ALA A 430 -13.05 32.23 2.55
C ALA A 430 -11.91 31.70 3.43
N GLU A 431 -12.20 31.36 4.70
CA GLU A 431 -11.22 30.74 5.60
C GLU A 431 -10.80 29.34 5.13
N ILE A 432 -11.70 28.52 4.55
CA ILE A 432 -11.33 27.22 3.93
C ILE A 432 -10.35 27.42 2.77
N LYS A 433 -10.62 28.40 1.89
CA LYS A 433 -9.69 28.74 0.80
C LYS A 433 -8.34 29.19 1.34
N LYS A 434 -8.33 30.06 2.34
CA LYS A 434 -7.13 30.53 3.02
C LYS A 434 -6.38 29.37 3.68
N ALA A 435 -7.07 28.49 4.42
CA ALA A 435 -6.48 27.29 5.04
C ALA A 435 -5.92 26.29 4.01
N ALA A 436 -6.56 26.15 2.85
CA ALA A 436 -6.04 25.34 1.74
C ALA A 436 -4.70 25.90 1.22
N PHE A 437 -4.48 27.19 1.30
CA PHE A 437 -3.21 27.85 1.01
C PHE A 437 -2.14 27.63 2.09
N TYR A 438 -2.55 27.51 3.35
CA TYR A 438 -1.64 27.28 4.49
C TYR A 438 -1.35 25.79 4.75
N LYS A 439 -1.62 24.91 3.82
CA LYS A 439 -1.38 23.47 3.94
C LYS A 439 0.04 23.20 4.44
N ASN A 440 0.17 23.04 5.76
CA ASN A 440 1.36 22.64 6.53
C ASN A 440 2.57 23.60 6.56
N PRO A 441 2.88 24.25 7.69
CA PRO A 441 4.16 24.94 7.88
C PRO A 441 5.39 24.00 7.86
N LYS A 442 5.20 22.70 8.08
CA LYS A 442 6.23 21.66 7.88
C LYS A 442 6.35 21.21 6.42
N ASP A 443 5.36 21.52 5.60
CA ASP A 443 5.34 21.37 4.15
C ASP A 443 5.69 22.69 3.44
N ARG A 444 6.29 23.66 4.15
CA ARG A 444 7.06 24.69 3.45
C ARG A 444 8.09 23.92 2.62
N PRO A 445 8.07 23.99 1.30
CA PRO A 445 9.17 23.47 0.55
C PRO A 445 10.40 24.26 1.00
N ALA A 446 11.28 23.63 1.78
CA ALA A 446 12.66 23.89 1.54
C ALA A 446 12.76 23.77 0.03
N LEU A 447 13.23 24.82 -0.64
CA LEU A 447 13.41 24.98 -2.07
C LEU A 447 13.89 23.70 -2.78
N THR A 448 13.05 22.70 -2.82
CA THR A 448 13.16 21.55 -3.70
C THR A 448 11.96 21.63 -4.62
N LEU A 449 12.23 22.03 -5.84
CA LEU A 449 11.38 22.11 -7.02
C LEU A 449 10.67 20.79 -7.39
N ASN A 450 10.17 20.00 -6.41
CA ASN A 450 9.68 18.65 -6.67
C ASN A 450 8.47 18.27 -5.82
N ARG A 451 7.42 19.12 -5.79
CA ARG A 451 6.10 18.67 -5.38
C ARG A 451 5.17 18.65 -6.58
N GLN A 452 4.96 17.46 -7.10
CA GLN A 452 3.89 17.19 -8.05
C GLN A 452 2.57 17.64 -7.44
N ILE A 453 2.02 18.73 -8.00
CA ILE A 453 0.59 19.01 -7.90
C ILE A 453 -0.07 17.88 -8.69
N THR A 454 -0.58 16.85 -8.01
CA THR A 454 -1.45 15.85 -8.61
C THR A 454 -2.79 16.53 -8.94
N LEU A 455 -2.78 17.38 -9.94
CA LEU A 455 -3.97 17.68 -10.69
C LEU A 455 -4.34 16.36 -11.38
N LYS A 456 -5.61 15.93 -11.29
CA LYS A 456 -6.10 14.80 -12.12
C LYS A 456 -5.62 15.06 -13.55
N PRO A 457 -4.84 14.15 -14.16
CA PRO A 457 -4.36 14.36 -15.51
C PRO A 457 -5.57 14.59 -16.42
N LYS A 458 -5.56 15.68 -17.16
CA LYS A 458 -6.56 15.87 -18.21
C LYS A 458 -6.19 14.90 -19.32
N SER A 459 -7.14 14.29 -19.96
CA SER A 459 -6.99 13.27 -21.01
C SER A 459 -5.92 13.60 -22.08
N LYS A 460 -5.66 14.88 -22.33
CA LYS A 460 -4.64 15.36 -23.28
C LYS A 460 -3.19 15.11 -22.80
N ILE A 461 -2.90 15.21 -21.51
CA ILE A 461 -1.55 14.97 -20.98
C ILE A 461 -1.23 13.49 -20.98
N GLU A 462 -2.14 12.67 -20.47
CA GLU A 462 -1.98 11.21 -20.50
C GLU A 462 -1.77 10.70 -21.94
N ALA A 463 -2.49 11.27 -22.90
CA ALA A 463 -2.33 10.94 -24.31
C ALA A 463 -0.92 11.34 -24.81
N ALA A 464 -0.44 12.56 -24.49
CA ALA A 464 0.90 13.02 -24.87
C ALA A 464 2.00 12.17 -24.23
N GLU A 465 1.88 11.84 -22.94
CA GLU A 465 2.81 10.97 -22.22
C GLU A 465 2.87 9.57 -22.82
N LYS A 466 1.71 8.95 -23.10
CA LYS A 466 1.63 7.65 -23.77
C LYS A 466 2.25 7.68 -25.17
N MET A 467 2.08 8.76 -25.92
CA MET A 467 2.70 8.91 -27.24
C MET A 467 4.23 9.00 -27.17
N ILE A 468 4.77 9.78 -26.22
CA ILE A 468 6.22 9.89 -26.00
C ILE A 468 6.81 8.53 -25.59
N LEU A 469 6.20 7.85 -24.59
CA LEU A 469 6.65 6.52 -24.16
C LEU A 469 6.61 5.52 -25.30
N ARG A 470 5.56 5.54 -26.13
CA ARG A 470 5.45 4.67 -27.30
C ARG A 470 6.57 4.93 -28.29
N ARG A 471 6.88 6.20 -28.57
CA ARG A 471 8.00 6.58 -29.44
C ARG A 471 9.32 6.06 -28.92
N LEU A 472 9.59 6.20 -27.62
CA LEU A 472 10.79 5.68 -26.96
C LEU A 472 10.89 4.15 -27.03
N LEU A 473 9.79 3.42 -27.07
CA LEU A 473 9.78 1.97 -27.16
C LEU A 473 9.99 1.45 -28.60
N GLN A 474 9.65 2.25 -29.62
CA GLN A 474 9.62 1.84 -31.03
C GLN A 474 10.82 2.30 -31.87
N ASP A 475 11.54 3.35 -31.45
CA ASP A 475 12.62 3.91 -32.24
C ASP A 475 13.98 3.78 -31.55
N GLY A 476 14.62 2.65 -31.77
CA GLY A 476 15.94 2.35 -31.21
C GLY A 476 17.04 3.30 -31.69
N THR A 477 16.92 3.87 -32.89
CA THR A 477 17.98 4.71 -33.48
C THR A 477 18.01 6.12 -32.91
N GLN A 478 16.87 6.69 -32.54
CA GLN A 478 16.74 8.06 -32.01
C GLN A 478 16.49 8.08 -30.49
N ARG A 479 16.32 6.93 -29.85
CA ARG A 479 15.94 6.82 -28.43
C ARG A 479 16.81 7.65 -27.50
N GLN A 480 18.13 7.58 -27.67
CA GLN A 480 19.08 8.32 -26.84
C GLN A 480 18.91 9.84 -26.97
N GLU A 481 18.71 10.31 -28.21
CA GLU A 481 18.49 11.72 -28.50
C GLU A 481 17.14 12.20 -27.92
N ILE A 482 16.08 11.42 -28.06
CA ILE A 482 14.77 11.73 -27.52
C ILE A 482 14.82 11.78 -25.97
N VAL A 483 15.51 10.83 -25.32
CA VAL A 483 15.69 10.85 -23.84
C VAL A 483 16.44 12.12 -23.43
N ARG A 484 17.53 12.48 -24.12
CA ARG A 484 18.29 13.70 -23.86
C ARG A 484 17.42 14.93 -24.00
N GLN A 485 16.67 15.05 -25.07
CA GLN A 485 15.76 16.17 -25.34
C GLN A 485 14.68 16.29 -24.24
N ILE A 486 14.08 15.18 -23.81
CA ILE A 486 13.09 15.17 -22.72
C ILE A 486 13.70 15.71 -21.42
N LEU A 487 14.91 15.23 -21.06
CA LEU A 487 15.60 15.65 -19.84
C LEU A 487 16.00 17.13 -19.88
N GLU A 488 16.48 17.64 -21.03
CA GLU A 488 16.85 19.04 -21.22
C GLU A 488 15.63 19.97 -21.20
N GLU A 489 14.55 19.59 -21.89
CA GLU A 489 13.39 20.45 -22.06
C GLU A 489 12.38 20.38 -20.92
N ILE A 490 12.26 19.23 -20.25
CA ILE A 490 11.25 18.97 -19.21
C ILE A 490 11.89 18.71 -17.83
N GLY A 491 13.10 18.14 -17.78
CA GLY A 491 13.82 17.83 -16.54
C GLY A 491 13.68 16.38 -16.08
N GLU A 492 14.28 16.05 -14.92
CA GLU A 492 14.47 14.67 -14.40
C GLU A 492 13.18 13.85 -14.17
N LYS A 493 12.05 14.51 -13.96
CA LYS A 493 10.74 13.83 -13.79
C LYS A 493 9.75 14.31 -14.85
N PRO A 494 9.84 13.81 -16.07
CA PRO A 494 9.09 14.34 -17.19
C PRO A 494 7.59 13.99 -17.20
N PHE A 495 7.16 12.94 -16.51
CA PHE A 495 5.79 12.44 -16.55
C PHE A 495 4.98 12.75 -15.29
N SER A 496 3.65 12.78 -15.43
CA SER A 496 2.72 13.11 -14.34
C SER A 496 2.27 11.90 -13.54
N SER A 497 2.30 10.68 -14.14
CA SER A 497 1.94 9.45 -13.45
C SER A 497 3.18 8.70 -12.96
N ASP A 498 3.06 8.04 -11.80
CA ASP A 498 4.14 7.22 -11.23
C ASP A 498 4.46 6.03 -12.16
N ASP A 499 3.45 5.43 -12.80
CA ASP A 499 3.61 4.32 -13.74
C ASP A 499 4.38 4.75 -15.00
N ALA A 500 4.07 5.92 -15.57
CA ALA A 500 4.78 6.46 -16.73
C ALA A 500 6.22 6.87 -16.37
N THR A 501 6.42 7.42 -15.18
CA THR A 501 7.74 7.76 -14.65
C THR A 501 8.60 6.51 -14.46
N GLU A 502 8.06 5.44 -13.88
CA GLU A 502 8.80 4.18 -13.70
C GLU A 502 9.23 3.56 -15.04
N ILE A 503 8.37 3.65 -16.06
CA ILE A 503 8.72 3.19 -17.42
C ILE A 503 9.84 4.05 -18.01
N PHE A 504 9.74 5.37 -17.89
CA PHE A 504 10.77 6.29 -18.41
C PHE A 504 12.11 6.10 -17.72
N ASP A 505 12.12 5.97 -16.39
CA ASP A 505 13.34 5.74 -15.61
C ASP A 505 14.03 4.42 -16.03
N ALA A 506 13.26 3.38 -16.29
CA ALA A 506 13.78 2.13 -16.81
C ALA A 506 14.35 2.30 -18.23
N ILE A 507 13.68 3.04 -19.12
CA ILE A 507 14.16 3.37 -20.47
C ILE A 507 15.46 4.19 -20.37
N ASN A 508 15.49 5.24 -19.55
CA ASN A 508 16.65 6.09 -19.37
C ASN A 508 17.87 5.31 -18.86
N PHE A 509 17.66 4.44 -17.86
CA PHE A 509 18.71 3.57 -17.32
C PHE A 509 19.35 2.67 -18.40
N HIS A 510 18.55 2.06 -19.28
CA HIS A 510 19.03 1.20 -20.36
C HIS A 510 19.60 1.97 -21.54
N THR A 511 19.27 3.26 -21.68
CA THR A 511 19.71 4.09 -22.80
C THR A 511 21.00 4.86 -22.49
N THR A 512 21.18 5.31 -21.22
CA THR A 512 22.29 6.19 -20.81
C THR A 512 23.19 5.60 -19.71
N GLY A 513 22.85 4.41 -19.14
CA GLY A 513 23.55 3.77 -18.04
C GLY A 513 24.93 3.20 -18.43
N PRO A 514 25.80 2.87 -17.44
CA PRO A 514 27.18 2.42 -17.67
C PRO A 514 27.33 1.08 -18.40
N ASN A 515 26.24 0.35 -18.62
CA ASN A 515 26.20 -0.94 -19.32
C ASN A 515 25.64 -0.83 -20.76
N THR A 516 25.56 0.38 -21.32
CA THR A 516 25.16 0.54 -22.73
C THR A 516 26.23 -0.03 -23.64
N VAL A 517 25.90 -1.07 -24.38
CA VAL A 517 26.77 -1.59 -25.47
C VAL A 517 26.88 -0.47 -26.51
N PRO A 518 28.12 -0.05 -26.90
CA PRO A 518 28.26 0.97 -27.95
C PRO A 518 27.57 0.51 -29.23
N GLN A 519 26.62 1.27 -29.72
CA GLN A 519 25.96 1.01 -31.01
C GLN A 519 26.90 1.35 -32.17
N THR A 520 27.97 0.59 -32.35
CA THR A 520 28.87 0.71 -33.52
C THR A 520 28.45 -0.18 -34.67
N ALA A 521 27.42 -1.02 -34.52
CA ALA A 521 26.84 -1.81 -35.61
C ALA A 521 25.32 -1.60 -35.61
N VAL A 522 24.76 -1.04 -36.68
CA VAL A 522 23.32 -1.04 -36.94
C VAL A 522 22.88 -2.52 -37.02
N PRO A 523 21.98 -3.00 -36.14
CA PRO A 523 21.52 -4.39 -36.22
C PRO A 523 20.84 -4.62 -37.58
N GLU A 524 21.14 -5.72 -38.24
CA GLU A 524 20.48 -6.11 -39.51
C GLU A 524 18.95 -6.26 -39.37
N ASN A 525 18.44 -6.32 -38.12
CA ASN A 525 17.02 -6.38 -37.82
C ASN A 525 16.68 -5.46 -36.63
N LEU A 526 16.32 -4.20 -36.92
CA LEU A 526 15.90 -3.18 -35.92
C LEU A 526 14.71 -3.64 -35.08
N ALA A 527 13.73 -4.30 -35.67
CA ALA A 527 12.54 -4.77 -34.94
C ALA A 527 12.87 -5.81 -33.86
N ALA A 528 13.87 -6.69 -34.10
CA ALA A 528 14.32 -7.65 -33.11
C ALA A 528 15.06 -6.97 -31.94
N ALA A 529 15.80 -5.89 -32.21
CA ALA A 529 16.49 -5.10 -31.18
C ALA A 529 15.50 -4.37 -30.26
N ASP A 530 14.44 -3.77 -30.82
CA ASP A 530 13.40 -3.08 -30.03
C ASP A 530 12.58 -4.06 -29.18
N ASN A 531 12.29 -5.25 -29.67
CA ASN A 531 11.58 -6.28 -28.91
C ASN A 531 12.42 -6.80 -27.71
N THR A 532 13.73 -6.97 -27.89
CA THR A 532 14.66 -7.32 -26.81
C THR A 532 14.72 -6.20 -25.77
N PHE A 533 14.74 -4.95 -26.20
CA PHE A 533 14.71 -3.78 -25.34
C PHE A 533 13.43 -3.70 -24.49
N ILE A 534 12.26 -3.90 -25.10
CA ILE A 534 10.97 -3.92 -24.36
C ILE A 534 10.97 -5.01 -23.29
N ALA A 535 11.51 -6.20 -23.59
CA ALA A 535 11.62 -7.28 -22.62
C ALA A 535 12.52 -6.89 -21.43
N GLN A 536 13.65 -6.21 -21.68
CA GLN A 536 14.55 -5.71 -20.63
C GLN A 536 13.87 -4.66 -19.76
N ILE A 537 13.14 -3.71 -20.35
CA ILE A 537 12.37 -2.71 -19.61
C ILE A 537 11.32 -3.39 -18.72
N PHE A 538 10.58 -4.37 -19.26
CA PHE A 538 9.56 -5.10 -18.51
C PHE A 538 10.12 -5.80 -17.26
N GLU A 539 11.34 -6.32 -17.32
CA GLU A 539 11.99 -6.99 -16.18
C GLU A 539 12.39 -6.02 -15.08
N ASN A 540 12.78 -4.81 -15.42
CA ASN A 540 13.21 -3.79 -14.47
C ASN A 540 12.07 -3.05 -13.77
N ILE A 541 10.86 -3.08 -14.33
CA ILE A 541 9.67 -2.48 -13.74
C ILE A 541 9.15 -3.36 -12.59
N LYS A 542 8.89 -2.75 -11.43
CA LYS A 542 8.36 -3.42 -10.23
C LYS A 542 6.86 -3.21 -10.05
N GLY A 543 6.33 -2.05 -10.47
CA GLY A 543 4.92 -1.67 -10.36
C GLY A 543 4.02 -2.51 -11.27
N GLU A 544 2.92 -3.07 -10.75
CA GLU A 544 1.94 -3.83 -11.56
C GLU A 544 1.23 -2.89 -12.56
N GLY A 545 0.95 -1.63 -12.16
CA GLY A 545 0.39 -0.60 -13.03
C GLY A 545 1.32 -0.25 -14.20
N ALA A 546 2.61 -0.02 -13.92
CA ALA A 546 3.61 0.27 -14.94
C ALA A 546 3.81 -0.91 -15.91
N ARG A 547 3.82 -2.16 -15.42
CA ARG A 547 3.85 -3.36 -16.28
C ARG A 547 2.63 -3.47 -17.19
N THR A 548 1.46 -3.18 -16.66
CA THR A 548 0.21 -3.17 -17.43
C THR A 548 0.23 -2.09 -18.50
N LEU A 549 0.66 -0.87 -18.15
CA LEU A 549 0.81 0.25 -19.09
C LEU A 549 1.84 -0.07 -20.18
N LEU A 550 3.01 -0.63 -19.82
CA LEU A 550 4.02 -1.03 -20.80
C LEU A 550 3.46 -2.08 -21.75
N SER A 551 2.72 -3.08 -21.26
CA SER A 551 2.09 -4.10 -22.09
C SER A 551 1.05 -3.51 -23.04
N GLU A 552 0.23 -2.56 -22.57
CA GLU A 552 -0.71 -1.80 -23.41
C GLU A 552 0.00 -1.07 -24.54
N LEU A 553 1.05 -0.28 -24.19
CA LEU A 553 1.81 0.50 -25.18
C LEU A 553 2.56 -0.37 -26.19
N ALA A 554 3.05 -1.53 -25.74
CA ALA A 554 3.80 -2.44 -26.59
C ALA A 554 2.91 -3.25 -27.53
N VAL A 555 1.75 -3.74 -27.09
CA VAL A 555 0.91 -4.68 -27.87
C VAL A 555 -0.01 -3.96 -28.87
N GLN A 556 -0.30 -2.68 -28.66
CA GLN A 556 -1.17 -1.91 -29.56
C GLN A 556 -0.51 -1.74 -30.94
N ASP A 557 -1.13 -2.28 -31.99
CA ASP A 557 -0.70 -2.07 -33.36
C ASP A 557 -0.92 -0.59 -33.72
N THR A 558 0.14 0.07 -34.13
CA THR A 558 0.03 1.36 -34.81
C THR A 558 0.10 1.08 -36.31
N ASP A 559 -0.94 1.48 -37.04
CA ASP A 559 -0.76 1.68 -38.48
C ASP A 559 0.49 2.57 -38.68
N SER A 560 1.33 2.18 -39.61
CA SER A 560 2.72 2.53 -39.82
C SER A 560 3.01 4.00 -40.20
N ASP A 561 2.44 4.95 -39.46
CA ASP A 561 2.93 6.32 -39.53
C ASP A 561 3.93 6.54 -38.39
N ALA A 562 5.21 6.50 -38.75
CA ALA A 562 6.28 6.99 -37.90
C ALA A 562 5.81 8.32 -37.32
N ILE A 563 5.68 8.38 -35.97
CA ILE A 563 5.32 9.62 -35.29
C ILE A 563 6.36 10.65 -35.70
N GLN A 564 5.96 11.60 -36.57
CA GLN A 564 6.85 12.61 -37.14
C GLN A 564 7.45 13.44 -36.00
N GLU A 565 8.65 13.95 -36.16
CA GLU A 565 9.36 14.81 -35.21
C GLU A 565 8.46 15.94 -34.67
N LYS A 566 7.60 16.45 -35.53
CA LYS A 566 6.59 17.46 -35.19
C LYS A 566 5.60 17.01 -34.12
N VAL A 567 5.18 15.75 -34.15
CA VAL A 567 4.23 15.21 -33.15
C VAL A 567 4.91 15.03 -31.78
N LEU A 568 6.20 14.66 -31.76
CA LEU A 568 6.98 14.60 -30.53
C LEU A 568 7.08 15.98 -29.90
N GLN A 569 7.45 17.01 -30.71
CA GLN A 569 7.53 18.40 -30.24
C GLN A 569 6.19 18.91 -29.73
N ASP A 570 5.08 18.58 -30.39
CA ASP A 570 3.73 18.95 -29.94
C ASP A 570 3.40 18.29 -28.58
N CYS A 571 3.76 17.03 -28.37
CA CYS A 571 3.60 16.33 -27.08
C CYS A 571 4.45 16.97 -25.97
N LEU A 572 5.71 17.31 -26.26
CA LEU A 572 6.59 18.02 -25.33
C LEU A 572 6.03 19.39 -24.96
N ASN A 573 5.50 20.14 -25.95
CA ASN A 573 4.86 21.42 -25.72
C ASN A 573 3.59 21.32 -24.86
N VAL A 574 2.80 20.26 -25.00
CA VAL A 574 1.65 19.98 -24.12
C VAL A 574 2.11 19.79 -22.67
N ILE A 575 3.15 18.99 -22.44
CA ILE A 575 3.69 18.76 -21.09
C ILE A 575 4.31 20.03 -20.51
N LYS A 576 5.10 20.79 -21.30
CA LYS A 576 5.67 22.08 -20.90
C LYS A 576 4.60 23.10 -20.51
N SER A 577 3.61 23.27 -21.39
CA SER A 577 2.48 24.19 -21.16
C SER A 577 1.75 23.88 -19.83
N TYR A 578 1.56 22.61 -19.55
CA TYR A 578 0.93 22.17 -18.31
C TYR A 578 1.78 22.49 -17.08
N ARG A 579 3.10 22.25 -17.15
CA ARG A 579 4.03 22.56 -16.06
C ARG A 579 4.16 24.07 -15.82
N LEU A 580 4.27 24.86 -16.88
CA LEU A 580 4.29 26.32 -16.77
C LEU A 580 3.00 26.85 -16.15
N LYS A 581 1.85 26.26 -16.52
CA LYS A 581 0.56 26.61 -15.91
C LYS A 581 0.54 26.29 -14.41
N ALA A 582 1.07 25.15 -13.98
CA ALA A 582 1.20 24.81 -12.58
C ALA A 582 2.14 25.77 -11.83
N GLN A 583 3.25 26.20 -12.47
CA GLN A 583 4.15 27.20 -11.90
C GLN A 583 3.50 28.59 -11.79
N VAL A 584 2.74 29.02 -12.80
CA VAL A 584 1.95 30.25 -12.77
C VAL A 584 0.95 30.24 -11.62
N ASP A 585 0.23 29.13 -11.44
CA ASP A 585 -0.74 29.00 -10.35
C ASP A 585 -0.04 29.01 -8.98
N LEU A 586 1.16 28.43 -8.87
CA LEU A 586 1.98 28.50 -7.65
C LEU A 586 2.49 29.93 -7.37
N LEU A 587 2.96 30.66 -8.40
CA LEU A 587 3.42 32.04 -8.24
C LEU A 587 2.30 32.99 -7.85
N LYS A 588 1.10 32.85 -8.40
CA LYS A 588 -0.09 33.60 -7.96
C LYS A 588 -0.33 33.42 -6.47
N LEU A 589 -0.13 32.19 -6.01
CA LEU A 589 -0.25 31.82 -4.61
C LEU A 589 0.78 32.57 -3.76
N GLN A 590 2.05 32.48 -4.16
CA GLN A 590 3.16 33.13 -3.46
C GLN A 590 3.03 34.66 -3.40
N ILE A 591 2.57 35.27 -4.49
CA ILE A 591 2.28 36.70 -4.56
C ILE A 591 1.22 37.09 -3.53
N PHE A 592 0.10 36.35 -3.51
CA PHE A 592 -0.97 36.58 -2.55
C PHE A 592 -0.48 36.43 -1.09
N GLU A 593 0.36 35.43 -0.81
CA GLU A 593 0.97 35.25 0.52
C GLU A 593 1.87 36.42 0.91
N ALA A 594 2.72 36.87 -0.01
CA ALA A 594 3.62 38.00 0.22
C ALA A 594 2.82 39.31 0.43
N GLU A 595 1.74 39.52 -0.31
CA GLU A 595 0.80 40.64 -0.12
C GLU A 595 0.18 40.62 1.25
N THR A 596 -0.25 39.43 1.74
CA THR A 596 -0.87 39.27 3.06
C THR A 596 0.12 39.56 4.21
N ARG A 597 1.43 39.34 3.97
CA ARG A 597 2.50 39.59 4.95
C ARG A 597 3.11 41.00 4.84
N GLY A 598 2.74 41.77 3.82
CA GLY A 598 3.33 43.10 3.56
C GLY A 598 4.79 43.05 3.12
N GLU A 599 5.24 41.94 2.51
CA GLU A 599 6.62 41.71 2.10
C GLU A 599 6.89 42.31 0.70
N TYR A 600 6.88 43.64 0.58
CA TYR A 600 6.93 44.35 -0.71
C TYR A 600 8.09 43.98 -1.65
N ASN A 601 9.27 43.70 -1.10
CA ASN A 601 10.42 43.27 -1.89
C ASN A 601 10.21 41.89 -2.53
N LEU A 602 9.63 40.94 -1.77
CA LEU A 602 9.31 39.60 -2.27
C LEU A 602 8.19 39.65 -3.32
N ILE A 603 7.18 40.52 -3.13
CA ILE A 603 6.09 40.70 -4.08
C ILE A 603 6.63 41.12 -5.45
N ASN A 604 7.54 42.10 -5.51
CA ASN A 604 8.14 42.57 -6.74
C ASN A 604 8.95 41.46 -7.43
N GLU A 605 9.70 40.65 -6.67
CA GLU A 605 10.45 39.54 -7.23
C GLU A 605 9.53 38.46 -7.82
N LEU A 606 8.46 38.12 -7.10
CA LEU A 606 7.49 37.12 -7.53
C LEU A 606 6.68 37.60 -8.77
N HIS A 607 6.32 38.87 -8.85
CA HIS A 607 5.68 39.44 -10.03
C HIS A 607 6.58 39.40 -11.27
N LYS A 608 7.88 39.61 -11.08
CA LYS A 608 8.84 39.50 -12.20
C LYS A 608 8.91 38.05 -12.71
N LYS A 609 8.99 37.07 -11.78
CA LYS A 609 8.96 35.62 -12.11
C LYS A 609 7.64 35.23 -12.79
N PHE A 610 6.52 35.72 -12.28
CA PHE A 610 5.20 35.47 -12.86
C PHE A 610 5.09 36.01 -14.30
N THR A 611 5.61 37.21 -14.56
CA THR A 611 5.61 37.82 -15.88
C THR A 611 6.47 37.02 -16.85
N ASP A 612 7.69 36.63 -16.44
CA ASP A 612 8.60 35.81 -17.24
C ASP A 612 7.98 34.47 -17.64
N ILE A 613 7.45 33.75 -16.66
CA ILE A 613 6.82 32.43 -16.91
C ILE A 613 5.55 32.56 -17.76
N SER A 614 4.76 33.61 -17.53
CA SER A 614 3.56 33.88 -18.33
C SER A 614 3.90 34.20 -19.78
N GLN A 615 5.02 34.90 -20.02
CA GLN A 615 5.52 35.19 -21.37
C GLN A 615 6.00 33.91 -22.07
N ARG A 616 6.78 33.06 -21.40
CA ARG A 616 7.21 31.75 -21.93
C ARG A 616 6.00 30.84 -22.27
N MET A 617 4.96 30.85 -21.43
CA MET A 617 3.75 30.08 -21.69
C MET A 617 3.02 30.58 -22.96
N ARG A 618 2.99 31.89 -23.22
CA ARG A 618 2.43 32.46 -24.45
C ARG A 618 3.25 32.09 -25.69
N GLN A 619 4.57 32.13 -25.61
CA GLN A 619 5.47 31.73 -26.72
C GLN A 619 5.26 30.25 -27.12
N ILE A 620 5.10 29.33 -26.16
CA ILE A 620 4.79 27.94 -26.47
C ILE A 620 3.40 27.80 -27.13
N GLN A 621 2.43 28.63 -26.76
CA GLN A 621 1.08 28.58 -27.32
C GLN A 621 0.97 29.24 -28.71
N SER A 622 1.80 30.24 -29.03
CA SER A 622 1.83 30.90 -30.33
C SER A 622 2.63 30.15 -31.40
N GLY A 623 3.41 29.12 -31.00
CA GLY A 623 4.27 28.41 -31.96
C GLY A 623 5.49 29.19 -32.44
N ASP A 624 5.75 30.35 -31.88
CA ASP A 624 6.96 31.14 -32.13
C ASP A 624 8.09 30.65 -31.22
N GLN A 625 9.04 29.94 -31.81
CA GLN A 625 10.37 29.72 -31.24
C GLN A 625 11.35 30.74 -31.77
#